data_f389de2d897bb078880c4fb955a5ac79
#
_entry.id   f389de2d897bb078880c4fb955a5ac79
#
_cell.length_a   1.000
_cell.length_b   1.000
_cell.length_c   1.000
_cell.angle_alpha   90.00
_cell.angle_beta   90.00
_cell.angle_gamma   90.00
#
_symmetry.space_group_name_H-M   'P 1'
#
loop_
_entity.id
_entity.type
_entity.pdbx_description
1 polymer ?
#
loop_
_entity_poly.entity_id
_entity_poly.type
_entity_poly.pdbx_seq_one_letter_code
_entity_poly.pdbx_strand_id
1 'polypeptide(L)'
;MIKRLKAGWRRALGYFRRNGISAAAWAAAERLWQEMQQKGYRYEPPGQDVLLRQRSEAESWENPPLLSVVVPAYETPPDFLRALLGSMREQTWPDWELVVADAGNTDTVRRIVEEQKDIRIRYLKLSENLGIAENTNEALKAVRGTYTGLLDHDDLLAPDALYEMACAMKKSEERGITPVLLYSDEDKCDGGGQNFYEPHRKPDFNLDLLLSNNYI
;
A
#
# COMPACT_ATOMS: atom_id res chain seq x y z
N MET A 1 0.97 -9.66 -31.78
CA MET A 1 1.88 -8.50 -31.83
C MET A 1 1.30 -7.32 -32.62
N ILE A 2 0.87 -7.47 -33.85
CA ILE A 2 0.36 -6.39 -34.76
C ILE A 2 -0.92 -5.67 -34.20
N LYS A 3 -1.86 -6.38 -33.55
CA LYS A 3 -3.08 -5.77 -32.98
C LYS A 3 -2.79 -4.85 -31.78
N ARG A 4 -1.78 -5.17 -30.95
CA ARG A 4 -1.37 -4.32 -29.82
C ARG A 4 -0.67 -3.03 -30.29
N LEU A 5 0.15 -3.11 -31.32
CA LEU A 5 0.79 -1.95 -31.96
C LEU A 5 -0.25 -0.98 -32.56
N LYS A 6 -1.27 -1.50 -33.29
CA LYS A 6 -2.33 -0.65 -33.85
C LYS A 6 -3.20 0.04 -32.78
N ALA A 7 -3.44 -0.60 -31.65
CA ALA A 7 -4.19 0.01 -30.54
C ALA A 7 -3.37 1.11 -29.82
N GLY A 8 -2.05 0.94 -29.69
CA GLY A 8 -1.15 1.96 -29.16
C GLY A 8 -1.10 3.21 -30.04
N TRP A 9 -0.97 3.03 -31.36
CA TRP A 9 -0.96 4.12 -32.32
C TRP A 9 -2.26 4.93 -32.35
N ARG A 10 -3.41 4.26 -32.23
CA ARG A 10 -4.73 4.95 -32.18
C ARG A 10 -4.87 5.80 -30.91
N ARG A 11 -4.38 5.33 -29.76
CA ARG A 11 -4.38 6.09 -28.51
C ARG A 11 -3.43 7.29 -28.58
N ALA A 12 -2.24 7.10 -29.09
CA ALA A 12 -1.27 8.19 -29.29
C ALA A 12 -1.79 9.27 -30.24
N LEU A 13 -2.38 8.90 -31.38
CA LEU A 13 -3.00 9.84 -32.31
C LEU A 13 -4.22 10.58 -31.70
N GLY A 14 -5.01 9.89 -30.89
CA GLY A 14 -6.14 10.48 -30.17
C GLY A 14 -5.70 11.50 -29.11
N TYR A 15 -4.61 11.21 -28.41
CA TYR A 15 -4.01 12.13 -27.44
C TYR A 15 -3.40 13.36 -28.11
N PHE A 16 -2.65 13.14 -29.20
CA PHE A 16 -2.08 14.20 -30.04
C PHE A 16 -3.13 15.17 -30.58
N ARG A 17 -4.26 14.63 -31.09
CA ARG A 17 -5.36 15.45 -31.63
C ARG A 17 -6.06 16.30 -30.57
N ARG A 18 -6.08 15.85 -29.31
CA ARG A 18 -6.76 16.54 -28.20
C ARG A 18 -5.88 17.56 -27.50
N ASN A 19 -4.60 17.27 -27.35
CA ASN A 19 -3.70 18.01 -26.45
C ASN A 19 -2.56 18.76 -27.18
N GLY A 20 -2.43 18.60 -28.50
CA GLY A 20 -1.40 19.26 -29.30
C GLY A 20 -0.04 18.56 -29.30
N ILE A 21 0.88 19.09 -30.14
CA ILE A 21 2.20 18.49 -30.41
C ILE A 21 3.09 18.53 -29.15
N SER A 22 3.10 19.66 -28.43
CA SER A 22 3.94 19.84 -27.26
C SER A 22 3.57 18.87 -26.13
N ALA A 23 2.28 18.73 -25.84
CA ALA A 23 1.81 17.81 -24.80
C ALA A 23 2.08 16.34 -25.18
N ALA A 24 1.96 15.98 -26.46
CA ALA A 24 2.29 14.65 -26.95
C ALA A 24 3.80 14.34 -26.87
N ALA A 25 4.65 15.33 -27.17
CA ALA A 25 6.10 15.21 -27.03
C ALA A 25 6.52 15.07 -25.55
N TRP A 26 5.91 15.85 -24.65
CA TRP A 26 6.14 15.72 -23.21
C TRP A 26 5.71 14.35 -22.68
N ALA A 27 4.52 13.87 -23.04
CA ALA A 27 4.05 12.55 -22.62
C ALA A 27 4.90 11.39 -23.19
N ALA A 28 5.47 11.57 -24.39
CA ALA A 28 6.40 10.60 -24.95
C ALA A 28 7.77 10.63 -24.25
N ALA A 29 8.29 11.82 -23.93
CA ALA A 29 9.53 11.99 -23.18
C ALA A 29 9.40 11.43 -21.76
N GLU A 30 8.28 11.69 -21.09
CA GLU A 30 7.98 11.16 -19.76
C GLU A 30 7.93 9.62 -19.77
N ARG A 31 7.26 9.01 -20.75
CA ARG A 31 7.26 7.54 -20.91
C ARG A 31 8.66 6.96 -21.15
N LEU A 32 9.44 7.60 -22.02
CA LEU A 32 10.82 7.17 -22.26
C LEU A 32 11.67 7.30 -21.00
N TRP A 33 11.48 8.37 -20.24
CA TRP A 33 12.19 8.58 -18.98
C TRP A 33 11.76 7.55 -17.92
N GLN A 34 10.46 7.24 -17.80
CA GLN A 34 9.94 6.17 -16.96
C GLN A 34 10.50 4.80 -17.38
N GLU A 35 10.49 4.49 -18.70
CA GLU A 35 11.09 3.25 -19.21
C GLU A 35 12.61 3.16 -18.96
N MET A 36 13.30 4.30 -18.99
CA MET A 36 14.74 4.34 -18.65
C MET A 36 14.98 4.15 -17.15
N GLN A 37 14.14 4.68 -16.29
CA GLN A 37 14.22 4.44 -14.84
C GLN A 37 13.87 2.99 -14.47
N GLN A 38 12.95 2.36 -15.22
CA GLN A 38 12.57 0.96 -15.02
C GLN A 38 13.67 -0.01 -15.50
N LYS A 39 14.53 0.40 -16.43
CA LYS A 39 15.67 -0.42 -16.87
C LYS A 39 16.66 -0.59 -15.73
N GLY A 40 16.55 -1.73 -15.04
CA GLY A 40 17.43 -2.10 -13.94
C GLY A 40 16.79 -1.98 -12.55
N TYR A 41 15.52 -1.51 -12.45
CA TYR A 41 14.82 -1.58 -11.19
C TYR A 41 14.52 -3.05 -10.84
N ARG A 42 14.94 -3.42 -9.67
CA ARG A 42 14.61 -4.70 -9.05
C ARG A 42 14.33 -4.44 -7.57
N TYR A 43 13.16 -4.82 -7.14
CA TYR A 43 12.89 -4.87 -5.71
C TYR A 43 13.76 -5.95 -5.07
N GLU A 44 14.49 -5.59 -4.05
CA GLU A 44 15.27 -6.52 -3.23
C GLU A 44 14.72 -6.44 -1.81
N PRO A 45 13.97 -7.46 -1.38
CA PRO A 45 13.47 -7.49 0.00
C PRO A 45 14.66 -7.55 0.97
N PRO A 46 14.50 -7.01 2.20
CA PRO A 46 15.53 -7.13 3.23
C PRO A 46 15.97 -8.57 3.45
N GLY A 47 17.28 -8.78 3.62
CA GLY A 47 17.83 -10.10 3.90
C GLY A 47 17.31 -10.66 5.23
N GLN A 48 17.31 -11.98 5.37
CA GLN A 48 16.80 -12.66 6.57
C GLN A 48 17.52 -12.20 7.86
N ASP A 49 18.79 -11.89 7.78
CA ASP A 49 19.59 -11.35 8.88
C ASP A 49 19.08 -9.97 9.34
N VAL A 50 18.68 -9.11 8.38
CA VAL A 50 18.07 -7.80 8.66
C VAL A 50 16.72 -7.99 9.34
N LEU A 51 15.86 -8.85 8.78
CA LEU A 51 14.52 -9.10 9.32
C LEU A 51 14.57 -9.68 10.75
N LEU A 52 15.52 -10.60 11.01
CA LEU A 52 15.72 -11.17 12.35
C LEU A 52 16.20 -10.10 13.35
N ARG A 53 17.12 -9.25 12.92
CA ARG A 53 17.59 -8.13 13.76
C ARG A 53 16.44 -7.16 14.07
N GLN A 54 15.66 -6.75 13.08
CA GLN A 54 14.52 -5.85 13.29
C GLN A 54 13.50 -6.42 14.28
N ARG A 55 13.19 -7.72 14.20
CA ARG A 55 12.31 -8.39 15.18
C ARG A 55 12.88 -8.31 16.60
N SER A 56 14.16 -8.63 16.77
CA SER A 56 14.81 -8.56 18.07
C SER A 56 14.87 -7.14 18.63
N GLU A 57 15.14 -6.16 17.76
CA GLU A 57 15.13 -4.74 18.15
C GLU A 57 13.71 -4.29 18.53
N ALA A 58 12.69 -4.65 17.77
CA ALA A 58 11.30 -4.31 18.07
C ALA A 58 10.83 -4.87 19.42
N GLU A 59 11.20 -6.12 19.74
CA GLU A 59 10.90 -6.73 21.04
C GLU A 59 11.56 -6.02 22.22
N SER A 60 12.65 -5.28 21.99
CA SER A 60 13.38 -4.55 23.03
C SER A 60 12.82 -3.15 23.32
N TRP A 61 11.82 -2.70 22.56
CA TRP A 61 11.27 -1.36 22.74
C TRP A 61 10.46 -1.25 24.02
N GLU A 62 10.74 -0.19 24.78
CA GLU A 62 9.87 0.21 25.89
C GLU A 62 8.65 0.95 25.35
N ASN A 63 7.44 0.48 25.65
CA ASN A 63 6.17 1.06 25.18
C ASN A 63 6.06 1.18 23.66
N PRO A 64 6.16 0.07 22.92
CA PRO A 64 6.03 0.10 21.47
C PRO A 64 4.64 0.62 21.04
N PRO A 65 4.54 1.47 20.00
CA PRO A 65 3.25 1.93 19.51
C PRO A 65 2.48 0.77 18.85
N LEU A 66 1.21 0.61 19.21
CA LEU A 66 0.30 -0.24 18.43
C LEU A 66 -0.03 0.47 17.12
N LEU A 67 0.23 -0.20 16.00
CA LEU A 67 -0.08 0.28 14.67
C LEU A 67 -1.34 -0.44 14.15
N SER A 68 -2.39 0.32 13.86
CA SER A 68 -3.59 -0.23 13.21
C SER A 68 -3.44 -0.13 11.70
N VAL A 69 -3.84 -1.17 10.99
CA VAL A 69 -4.01 -1.14 9.54
C VAL A 69 -5.47 -1.39 9.23
N VAL A 70 -6.07 -0.58 8.36
CA VAL A 70 -7.45 -0.75 7.91
C VAL A 70 -7.49 -1.10 6.44
N VAL A 71 -8.31 -2.08 6.11
CA VAL A 71 -8.51 -2.59 4.74
C VAL A 71 -10.01 -2.59 4.44
N PRO A 72 -10.50 -1.64 3.65
CA PRO A 72 -11.85 -1.70 3.11
C PRO A 72 -11.91 -2.81 2.05
N ALA A 73 -12.77 -3.80 2.25
CA ALA A 73 -12.94 -4.94 1.36
C ALA A 73 -14.33 -4.94 0.71
N TYR A 74 -14.37 -5.12 -0.61
CA TYR A 74 -15.60 -5.31 -1.36
C TYR A 74 -15.34 -6.25 -2.53
N GLU A 75 -16.02 -7.40 -2.56
CA GLU A 75 -15.86 -8.45 -3.58
C GLU A 75 -14.37 -8.82 -3.84
N THR A 76 -13.56 -8.79 -2.78
CA THR A 76 -12.11 -9.01 -2.85
C THR A 76 -11.80 -10.43 -3.34
N PRO A 77 -10.97 -10.57 -4.38
CA PRO A 77 -10.52 -11.87 -4.83
C PRO A 77 -9.79 -12.64 -3.70
N PRO A 78 -10.11 -13.93 -3.47
CA PRO A 78 -9.54 -14.71 -2.37
C PRO A 78 -8.02 -14.74 -2.33
N ASP A 79 -7.37 -14.79 -3.51
CA ASP A 79 -5.91 -14.90 -3.60
C ASP A 79 -5.23 -13.58 -3.17
N PHE A 80 -5.79 -12.43 -3.54
CA PHE A 80 -5.29 -11.12 -3.10
C PHE A 80 -5.44 -10.94 -1.59
N LEU A 81 -6.61 -11.28 -1.05
CA LEU A 81 -6.79 -11.20 0.40
C LEU A 81 -5.83 -12.12 1.16
N ARG A 82 -5.60 -13.35 0.69
CA ARG A 82 -4.62 -14.25 1.31
C ARG A 82 -3.20 -13.71 1.24
N ALA A 83 -2.82 -13.12 0.11
CA ALA A 83 -1.50 -12.50 -0.06
C ALA A 83 -1.32 -11.31 0.88
N LEU A 84 -2.31 -10.42 0.98
CA LEU A 84 -2.32 -9.30 1.92
C LEU A 84 -2.18 -9.78 3.37
N LEU A 85 -2.99 -10.75 3.80
CA LEU A 85 -2.92 -11.30 5.16
C LEU A 85 -1.58 -11.98 5.44
N GLY A 86 -0.98 -12.62 4.42
CA GLY A 86 0.38 -13.13 4.47
C GLY A 86 1.41 -12.04 4.73
N SER A 87 1.38 -10.96 3.95
CA SER A 87 2.30 -9.83 4.10
C SER A 87 2.20 -9.13 5.46
N MET A 88 1.00 -9.07 6.04
CA MET A 88 0.80 -8.57 7.40
C MET A 88 1.43 -9.48 8.45
N ARG A 89 1.31 -10.80 8.31
CA ARG A 89 1.89 -11.76 9.25
C ARG A 89 3.42 -11.82 9.18
N GLU A 90 3.99 -11.46 8.04
CA GLU A 90 5.44 -11.42 7.83
C GLU A 90 6.10 -10.18 8.42
N GLN A 91 5.34 -9.16 8.86
CA GLN A 91 5.88 -7.94 9.42
C GLN A 91 6.87 -8.21 10.56
N THR A 92 7.98 -7.46 10.55
CA THR A 92 8.99 -7.54 11.61
C THR A 92 8.60 -6.76 12.86
N TRP A 93 7.68 -5.80 12.75
CA TRP A 93 7.06 -5.11 13.88
C TRP A 93 5.96 -5.99 14.49
N PRO A 94 6.01 -6.34 15.79
CA PRO A 94 5.04 -7.27 16.39
C PRO A 94 3.70 -6.62 16.78
N ASP A 95 3.73 -5.32 17.17
CA ASP A 95 2.59 -4.61 17.76
C ASP A 95 1.74 -3.93 16.70
N TRP A 96 0.95 -4.74 16.02
CA TRP A 96 -0.02 -4.27 15.03
C TRP A 96 -1.38 -4.96 15.18
N GLU A 97 -2.42 -4.31 14.71
CA GLU A 97 -3.72 -4.91 14.42
C GLU A 97 -4.13 -4.62 12.97
N LEU A 98 -4.91 -5.53 12.39
CA LEU A 98 -5.53 -5.37 11.08
C LEU A 98 -7.04 -5.41 11.23
N VAL A 99 -7.74 -4.42 10.68
CA VAL A 99 -9.20 -4.37 10.60
C VAL A 99 -9.61 -4.51 9.15
N VAL A 100 -10.19 -5.65 8.79
CA VAL A 100 -10.76 -5.90 7.46
C VAL A 100 -12.25 -5.57 7.50
N ALA A 101 -12.63 -4.43 6.90
CA ALA A 101 -14.00 -3.95 6.86
C ALA A 101 -14.67 -4.39 5.55
N ASP A 102 -15.52 -5.41 5.65
CA ASP A 102 -16.13 -6.08 4.51
C ASP A 102 -17.55 -5.58 4.22
N ALA A 103 -17.70 -4.91 3.08
CA ALA A 103 -18.97 -4.48 2.52
C ALA A 103 -19.53 -5.47 1.46
N GLY A 104 -18.87 -6.60 1.20
CA GLY A 104 -19.29 -7.61 0.22
C GLY A 104 -20.53 -8.38 0.65
N ASN A 105 -21.14 -9.09 -0.30
CA ASN A 105 -22.38 -9.83 -0.06
C ASN A 105 -22.17 -11.33 0.22
N THR A 106 -20.91 -11.77 0.27
CA THR A 106 -20.54 -13.19 0.48
C THR A 106 -19.75 -13.38 1.77
N ASP A 107 -19.74 -14.58 2.31
CA ASP A 107 -18.92 -14.92 3.48
C ASP A 107 -17.44 -15.21 3.12
N THR A 108 -17.01 -14.94 1.90
CA THR A 108 -15.67 -15.31 1.43
C THR A 108 -14.58 -14.60 2.22
N VAL A 109 -14.68 -13.27 2.37
CA VAL A 109 -13.73 -12.46 3.14
C VAL A 109 -13.69 -12.91 4.60
N ARG A 110 -14.87 -13.09 5.21
CA ARG A 110 -15.00 -13.56 6.60
C ARG A 110 -14.27 -14.88 6.83
N ARG A 111 -14.53 -15.88 5.99
CA ARG A 111 -13.90 -17.20 6.13
C ARG A 111 -12.38 -17.12 6.03
N ILE A 112 -11.86 -16.37 5.06
CA ILE A 112 -10.42 -16.23 4.86
C ILE A 112 -9.76 -15.55 6.06
N VAL A 113 -10.40 -14.53 6.64
CA VAL A 113 -9.91 -13.85 7.85
C VAL A 113 -9.95 -14.81 9.05
N GLU A 114 -11.04 -15.50 9.28
CA GLU A 114 -11.20 -16.47 10.39
C GLU A 114 -10.23 -17.67 10.27
N GLU A 115 -9.88 -18.10 9.06
CA GLU A 115 -8.87 -19.14 8.80
C GLU A 115 -7.48 -18.76 9.33
N GLN A 116 -7.15 -17.47 9.45
CA GLN A 116 -5.83 -17.03 9.91
C GLN A 116 -5.55 -17.39 11.37
N LYS A 117 -6.56 -17.45 12.21
CA LYS A 117 -6.46 -17.70 13.67
C LYS A 117 -5.47 -16.79 14.39
N ASP A 118 -5.29 -15.58 13.90
CA ASP A 118 -4.44 -14.54 14.48
C ASP A 118 -5.34 -13.49 15.14
N ILE A 119 -5.20 -13.32 16.45
CA ILE A 119 -6.03 -12.40 17.23
C ILE A 119 -5.84 -10.93 16.82
N ARG A 120 -4.74 -10.61 16.16
CA ARG A 120 -4.45 -9.27 15.65
C ARG A 120 -5.26 -8.93 14.41
N ILE A 121 -5.82 -9.94 13.72
CA ILE A 121 -6.62 -9.76 12.50
C ILE A 121 -8.10 -9.82 12.87
N ARG A 122 -8.80 -8.72 12.62
CA ARG A 122 -10.20 -8.53 12.99
C ARG A 122 -11.07 -8.34 11.77
N TYR A 123 -12.14 -9.11 11.70
CA TYR A 123 -13.17 -8.96 10.69
C TYR A 123 -14.28 -8.01 11.17
N LEU A 124 -14.64 -7.04 10.34
CA LEU A 124 -15.73 -6.12 10.56
C LEU A 124 -16.72 -6.20 9.39
N LYS A 125 -17.91 -6.73 9.62
CA LYS A 125 -18.98 -6.70 8.61
C LYS A 125 -19.62 -5.33 8.56
N LEU A 126 -19.66 -4.72 7.37
CA LEU A 126 -20.41 -3.51 7.12
C LEU A 126 -21.83 -3.83 6.68
N SER A 127 -22.80 -3.00 7.04
CA SER A 127 -24.22 -3.19 6.70
C SER A 127 -24.49 -3.00 5.21
N GLU A 128 -23.73 -2.13 4.55
CA GLU A 128 -23.86 -1.78 3.13
C GLU A 128 -22.54 -1.26 2.58
N ASN A 129 -22.42 -1.24 1.25
CA ASN A 129 -21.27 -0.66 0.57
C ASN A 129 -21.54 0.81 0.23
N LEU A 130 -20.95 1.71 1.00
CA LEU A 130 -21.03 3.16 0.81
C LEU A 130 -19.86 3.74 0.00
N GLY A 131 -19.03 2.88 -0.58
CA GLY A 131 -17.82 3.26 -1.29
C GLY A 131 -16.59 3.29 -0.38
N ILE A 132 -15.40 3.41 -1.01
CA ILE A 132 -14.13 3.24 -0.32
C ILE A 132 -13.96 4.17 0.88
N ALA A 133 -14.29 5.45 0.72
CA ALA A 133 -14.11 6.46 1.76
C ALA A 133 -14.96 6.16 3.01
N GLU A 134 -16.25 5.90 2.83
CA GLU A 134 -17.15 5.64 3.96
C GLU A 134 -16.88 4.27 4.60
N ASN A 135 -16.57 3.25 3.80
CA ASN A 135 -16.16 1.94 4.32
C ASN A 135 -14.87 2.05 5.15
N THR A 136 -13.91 2.88 4.72
CA THR A 136 -12.70 3.20 5.48
C THR A 136 -13.05 3.95 6.78
N ASN A 137 -13.93 4.94 6.73
CA ASN A 137 -14.39 5.67 7.91
C ASN A 137 -15.04 4.75 8.96
N GLU A 138 -15.80 3.75 8.52
CA GLU A 138 -16.38 2.75 9.44
C GLU A 138 -15.26 1.87 10.05
N ALA A 139 -14.26 1.46 9.27
CA ALA A 139 -13.11 0.72 9.79
C ALA A 139 -12.33 1.52 10.83
N LEU A 140 -12.13 2.83 10.59
CA LEU A 140 -11.43 3.74 11.50
C LEU A 140 -12.08 3.84 12.89
N LYS A 141 -13.40 3.61 13.01
CA LYS A 141 -14.07 3.58 14.33
C LYS A 141 -13.70 2.36 15.17
N ALA A 142 -13.15 1.33 14.55
CA ALA A 142 -12.80 0.07 15.21
C ALA A 142 -11.32 -0.05 15.59
N VAL A 143 -10.45 0.88 15.17
CA VAL A 143 -9.01 0.85 15.44
C VAL A 143 -8.68 1.21 16.88
N ARG A 144 -7.53 0.74 17.38
CA ARG A 144 -7.05 0.95 18.75
C ARG A 144 -5.63 1.52 18.78
N GLY A 145 -4.93 1.50 17.64
CA GLY A 145 -3.54 1.91 17.53
C GLY A 145 -3.35 3.41 17.64
N THR A 146 -2.14 3.81 17.96
CA THR A 146 -1.71 5.22 18.02
C THR A 146 -1.70 5.86 16.62
N TYR A 147 -1.33 5.07 15.63
CA TYR A 147 -1.35 5.45 14.21
C TYR A 147 -2.12 4.42 13.41
N THR A 148 -2.74 4.90 12.33
CA THR A 148 -3.52 4.04 11.43
C THR A 148 -2.97 4.13 10.01
N GLY A 149 -2.58 2.98 9.46
CA GLY A 149 -2.25 2.81 8.05
C GLY A 149 -3.50 2.49 7.24
N LEU A 150 -3.59 3.06 6.05
CA LEU A 150 -4.61 2.74 5.05
C LEU A 150 -3.97 1.79 4.03
N LEU A 151 -4.61 0.68 3.73
CA LEU A 151 -4.12 -0.33 2.79
C LEU A 151 -5.27 -0.83 1.94
N ASP A 152 -5.10 -0.85 0.64
CA ASP A 152 -6.09 -1.40 -0.28
C ASP A 152 -6.09 -2.94 -0.23
N HIS A 153 -7.24 -3.54 -0.52
CA HIS A 153 -7.45 -4.98 -0.33
C HIS A 153 -6.69 -5.89 -1.33
N ASP A 154 -6.02 -5.31 -2.31
CA ASP A 154 -5.20 -5.95 -3.35
C ASP A 154 -3.71 -5.55 -3.27
N ASP A 155 -3.32 -4.78 -2.25
CA ASP A 155 -1.96 -4.37 -2.00
C ASP A 155 -1.23 -5.25 -0.97
N LEU A 156 0.10 -5.14 -0.97
CA LEU A 156 1.00 -5.87 -0.09
C LEU A 156 1.91 -4.90 0.66
N LEU A 157 2.27 -5.24 1.89
CA LEU A 157 3.32 -4.54 2.63
C LEU A 157 4.66 -5.29 2.52
N ALA A 158 5.75 -4.54 2.33
CA ALA A 158 7.09 -5.08 2.53
C ALA A 158 7.24 -5.63 3.96
N PRO A 159 8.02 -6.68 4.20
CA PRO A 159 8.06 -7.36 5.50
C PRO A 159 8.57 -6.49 6.66
N ASP A 160 9.21 -5.38 6.37
CA ASP A 160 9.71 -4.41 7.33
C ASP A 160 8.95 -3.07 7.34
N ALA A 161 7.86 -2.95 6.58
CA ALA A 161 7.13 -1.69 6.42
C ALA A 161 6.70 -1.07 7.76
N LEU A 162 6.07 -1.85 8.63
CA LEU A 162 5.61 -1.36 9.93
C LEU A 162 6.76 -1.03 10.88
N TYR A 163 7.87 -1.78 10.81
CA TYR A 163 9.08 -1.49 11.59
C TYR A 163 9.69 -0.15 11.18
N GLU A 164 9.83 0.10 9.89
CA GLU A 164 10.38 1.37 9.38
C GLU A 164 9.47 2.56 9.74
N MET A 165 8.15 2.39 9.69
CA MET A 165 7.20 3.41 10.16
C MET A 165 7.37 3.68 11.66
N ALA A 166 7.47 2.65 12.50
CA ALA A 166 7.71 2.82 13.93
C ALA A 166 9.05 3.52 14.21
N CYS A 167 10.11 3.17 13.48
CA CYS A 167 11.40 3.85 13.57
C CYS A 167 11.33 5.33 13.17
N ALA A 168 10.56 5.64 12.11
CA ALA A 168 10.35 7.02 11.68
C ALA A 168 9.60 7.85 12.73
N MET A 169 8.58 7.27 13.38
CA MET A 169 7.87 7.88 14.50
C MET A 169 8.84 8.21 15.65
N LYS A 170 9.61 7.24 16.10
CA LYS A 170 10.58 7.39 17.19
C LYS A 170 11.61 8.49 16.89
N LYS A 171 12.19 8.46 15.69
CA LYS A 171 13.15 9.50 15.26
C LYS A 171 12.55 10.90 15.25
N SER A 172 11.26 11.03 14.93
CA SER A 172 10.55 12.31 14.97
C SER A 172 10.31 12.77 16.39
N GLU A 173 9.87 11.87 17.28
CA GLU A 173 9.64 12.15 18.69
C GLU A 173 10.93 12.55 19.42
N GLU A 174 12.06 11.91 19.13
CA GLU A 174 13.38 12.29 19.65
C GLU A 174 13.80 13.72 19.28
N ARG A 175 13.24 14.25 18.19
CA ARG A 175 13.40 15.65 17.75
C ARG A 175 12.33 16.58 18.30
N GLY A 176 11.43 16.09 19.16
CA GLY A 176 10.31 16.86 19.71
C GLY A 176 9.17 17.07 18.71
N ILE A 177 9.09 16.28 17.65
CA ILE A 177 8.06 16.37 16.60
C ILE A 177 7.15 15.15 16.71
N THR A 178 5.85 15.37 16.92
CA THR A 178 4.85 14.31 16.78
C THR A 178 4.38 14.28 15.32
N PRO A 179 4.72 13.23 14.54
CA PRO A 179 4.32 13.17 13.14
C PRO A 179 2.81 13.00 13.03
N VAL A 180 2.18 13.76 12.15
CA VAL A 180 0.73 13.69 11.87
C VAL A 180 0.46 12.75 10.71
N LEU A 181 1.39 12.66 9.76
CA LEU A 181 1.33 11.83 8.58
C LEU A 181 2.70 11.24 8.29
N LEU A 182 2.72 9.97 7.95
CA LEU A 182 3.89 9.24 7.45
C LEU A 182 3.48 8.55 6.15
N TYR A 183 4.34 8.53 5.18
CA TYR A 183 4.13 7.81 3.93
C TYR A 183 5.46 7.25 3.40
N SER A 184 5.38 6.23 2.59
CA SER A 184 6.54 5.57 1.98
C SER A 184 6.46 5.62 0.47
N ASP A 185 7.59 5.35 -0.18
CA ASP A 185 7.60 4.95 -1.57
C ASP A 185 6.82 3.65 -1.78
N GLU A 186 6.41 3.41 -3.02
CA GLU A 186 5.72 2.20 -3.42
C GLU A 186 6.18 1.75 -4.80
N ASP A 187 5.91 0.52 -5.15
CA ASP A 187 6.03 0.00 -6.50
C ASP A 187 4.82 -0.87 -6.85
N LYS A 188 4.68 -1.20 -8.10
CA LYS A 188 3.65 -2.14 -8.55
C LYS A 188 4.23 -3.55 -8.59
N CYS A 189 3.39 -4.53 -8.32
CA CYS A 189 3.71 -5.93 -8.53
C CYS A 189 2.69 -6.61 -9.46
N ASP A 190 3.08 -7.76 -10.01
CA ASP A 190 2.13 -8.62 -10.70
C ASP A 190 1.18 -9.32 -9.71
N GLY A 191 0.10 -9.92 -10.23
CA GLY A 191 -0.88 -10.61 -9.39
C GLY A 191 -0.35 -11.79 -8.57
N GLY A 192 0.91 -12.19 -8.78
CA GLY A 192 1.63 -13.18 -7.98
C GLY A 192 2.53 -12.58 -6.91
N GLY A 193 2.68 -11.25 -6.85
CA GLY A 193 3.56 -10.56 -5.91
C GLY A 193 5.05 -10.87 -6.09
N GLN A 194 5.46 -11.25 -7.32
CA GLN A 194 6.84 -11.69 -7.57
C GLN A 194 7.64 -10.77 -8.48
N ASN A 195 6.97 -10.11 -9.42
CA ASN A 195 7.61 -9.20 -10.35
C ASN A 195 7.21 -7.77 -10.01
N PHE A 196 8.19 -6.97 -9.60
CA PHE A 196 8.00 -5.58 -9.20
C PHE A 196 8.42 -4.64 -10.33
N TYR A 197 7.65 -3.56 -10.54
CA TYR A 197 7.85 -2.61 -11.62
C TYR A 197 7.25 -1.24 -11.27
N GLU A 198 7.57 -0.22 -12.05
CA GLU A 198 7.07 1.15 -11.89
C GLU A 198 7.23 1.70 -10.46
N PRO A 199 8.49 1.76 -9.93
CA PRO A 199 8.70 2.33 -8.61
C PRO A 199 8.23 3.78 -8.57
N HIS A 200 7.37 4.10 -7.62
CA HIS A 200 6.89 5.44 -7.37
C HIS A 200 7.60 6.02 -6.15
N ARG A 201 8.63 6.82 -6.43
CA ARG A 201 9.34 7.56 -5.40
C ARG A 201 8.59 8.85 -5.11
N LYS A 202 8.05 8.93 -3.92
CA LYS A 202 7.24 10.06 -3.49
C LYS A 202 8.15 11.23 -3.10
N PRO A 203 7.80 12.47 -3.51
CA PRO A 203 8.54 13.67 -3.09
C PRO A 203 8.29 13.97 -1.60
N ASP A 204 9.05 14.93 -1.07
CA ASP A 204 8.71 15.52 0.23
C ASP A 204 7.29 16.08 0.20
N PHE A 205 6.66 16.16 1.38
CA PHE A 205 5.28 16.62 1.50
C PHE A 205 5.07 17.96 0.82
N ASN A 206 4.13 18.00 -0.12
CA ASN A 206 3.74 19.18 -0.86
C ASN A 206 2.21 19.27 -0.94
N LEU A 207 1.63 20.22 -0.23
CA LEU A 207 0.17 20.37 -0.14
C LEU A 207 -0.46 20.71 -1.49
N ASP A 208 0.17 21.54 -2.32
CA ASP A 208 -0.37 21.91 -3.64
C ASP A 208 -0.40 20.70 -4.57
N LEU A 209 0.61 19.85 -4.49
CA LEU A 209 0.66 18.60 -5.24
C LEU A 209 -0.43 17.62 -4.75
N LEU A 210 -0.61 17.49 -3.44
CA LEU A 210 -1.64 16.61 -2.86
C LEU A 210 -3.06 17.06 -3.22
N LEU A 211 -3.30 18.38 -3.26
CA LEU A 211 -4.60 18.94 -3.65
C LEU A 211 -4.89 18.79 -5.15
N SER A 212 -3.86 18.65 -5.98
CA SER A 212 -3.99 18.47 -7.44
C SER A 212 -3.94 17.02 -7.88
N ASN A 213 -3.27 16.15 -7.14
CA ASN A 213 -3.09 14.73 -7.43
C ASN A 213 -2.82 13.97 -6.14
N ASN A 214 -3.55 12.88 -5.91
CA ASN A 214 -3.25 11.98 -4.80
C ASN A 214 -1.96 11.21 -5.11
N TYR A 215 -0.86 11.60 -4.45
CA TYR A 215 0.47 10.98 -4.62
C TYR A 215 0.96 10.24 -3.37
N ILE A 216 0.18 10.29 -2.30
CA ILE A 216 0.47 9.63 -1.02
C ILE A 216 -0.34 8.35 -0.92
#